data_8ce925b34999dca4bf3b30aa4ae5f697
#
_entry.id   8ce925b34999dca4bf3b30aa4ae5f697
#
_cell.length_a   1.000
_cell.length_b   1.000
_cell.length_c   1.000
_cell.angle_alpha   90.00
_cell.angle_beta   90.00
_cell.angle_gamma   90.00
#
_symmetry.space_group_name_H-M   'P 1'
#
loop_
_entity.id
_entity.type
_entity.pdbx_description
1 polymer ?
#
loop_
_entity_poly.entity_id
_entity_poly.type
_entity_poly.pdbx_seq_one_letter_code
_entity_poly.pdbx_strand_id
1 'polypeptide(L)'
;ETLPTLGLEFLQQHLQSNYKELAKAVLDAFDLDVDASVIDTALGLYDEFDDANNPVPVTKVREDLYVSELYHGPTRAFKDMALQPFGTVLSDLAQKKTRKLPHYGRHEW
;
A
#
# COMPACT_ATOMS: atom_id res chain seq x y z
N GLU A 1 -5.43 -0.53 22.01
CA GLU A 1 -5.77 -0.11 20.65
C GLU A 1 -6.66 -1.16 20.00
N THR A 2 -7.68 -0.70 19.30
CA THR A 2 -8.69 -1.58 18.71
C THR A 2 -8.44 -1.67 17.21
N LEU A 3 -8.40 -2.89 16.68
CA LEU A 3 -8.33 -3.10 15.24
C LEU A 3 -9.71 -2.81 14.61
N PRO A 4 -9.75 -2.23 13.41
CA PRO A 4 -11.02 -2.01 12.72
C PRO A 4 -11.67 -3.35 12.37
N THR A 5 -13.01 -3.37 12.36
CA THR A 5 -13.78 -4.51 11.89
C THR A 5 -14.37 -4.16 10.53
N LEU A 6 -13.95 -4.86 9.50
CA LEU A 6 -14.43 -4.69 8.13
C LEU A 6 -15.34 -5.87 7.78
N GLY A 7 -16.64 -5.59 7.70
CA GLY A 7 -17.64 -6.61 7.45
C GLY A 7 -18.01 -6.73 5.97
N LEU A 8 -19.04 -7.53 5.71
CA LEU A 8 -19.53 -7.76 4.35
C LEU A 8 -19.98 -6.47 3.66
N GLU A 9 -20.56 -5.53 4.39
CA GLU A 9 -20.98 -4.24 3.85
C GLU A 9 -19.80 -3.46 3.27
N PHE A 10 -18.65 -3.44 3.95
CA PHE A 10 -17.43 -2.85 3.44
C PHE A 10 -17.01 -3.47 2.11
N LEU A 11 -17.04 -4.79 2.02
CA LEU A 11 -16.71 -5.50 0.78
C LEU A 11 -17.69 -5.16 -0.35
N GLN A 12 -18.97 -5.08 -0.05
CA GLN A 12 -20.00 -4.73 -1.02
C GLN A 12 -19.80 -3.31 -1.58
N GLN A 13 -19.39 -2.36 -0.76
CA GLN A 13 -19.11 -0.99 -1.18
C GLN A 13 -17.90 -0.90 -2.12
N HIS A 14 -17.00 -1.88 -2.08
CA HIS A 14 -15.74 -1.85 -2.83
C HIS A 14 -15.67 -2.87 -3.96
N LEU A 15 -16.80 -3.47 -4.37
CA LEU A 15 -16.83 -4.45 -5.46
C LEU A 15 -16.31 -3.90 -6.79
N GLN A 16 -16.48 -2.61 -7.04
CA GLN A 16 -16.04 -1.94 -8.27
C GLN A 16 -14.73 -1.15 -8.07
N SER A 17 -14.17 -1.16 -6.88
CA SER A 17 -12.93 -0.45 -6.60
C SER A 17 -11.73 -1.17 -7.20
N ASN A 18 -10.76 -0.41 -7.68
CA ASN A 18 -9.48 -0.98 -8.07
C ASN A 18 -8.62 -1.27 -6.82
N TYR A 19 -7.44 -1.87 -7.05
CA TYR A 19 -6.57 -2.26 -5.96
C TYR A 19 -6.17 -1.07 -5.07
N LYS A 20 -5.78 0.07 -5.66
CA LYS A 20 -5.36 1.25 -4.90
C LYS A 20 -6.49 1.85 -4.09
N GLU A 21 -7.68 1.94 -4.66
CA GLU A 21 -8.86 2.45 -3.95
C GLU A 21 -9.20 1.57 -2.75
N LEU A 22 -9.18 0.25 -2.93
CA LEU A 22 -9.44 -0.67 -1.85
C LEU A 22 -8.35 -0.61 -0.78
N ALA A 23 -7.09 -0.56 -1.17
CA ALA A 23 -5.96 -0.44 -0.25
C ALA A 23 -6.07 0.84 0.58
N LYS A 24 -6.41 1.97 -0.04
CA LYS A 24 -6.62 3.22 0.66
C LYS A 24 -7.76 3.13 1.67
N ALA A 25 -8.87 2.51 1.28
CA ALA A 25 -10.01 2.33 2.18
C ALA A 25 -9.65 1.48 3.40
N VAL A 26 -8.86 0.43 3.21
CA VAL A 26 -8.38 -0.41 4.31
C VAL A 26 -7.46 0.40 5.23
N LEU A 27 -6.51 1.15 4.68
CA LEU A 27 -5.59 1.98 5.47
C LEU A 27 -6.34 3.08 6.23
N ASP A 28 -7.33 3.71 5.60
CA ASP A 28 -8.16 4.72 6.25
C ASP A 28 -8.92 4.13 7.45
N ALA A 29 -9.36 2.89 7.34
CA ALA A 29 -10.05 2.20 8.44
C ALA A 29 -9.16 1.99 9.68
N PHE A 30 -7.85 1.90 9.49
CA PHE A 30 -6.89 1.81 10.59
C PHE A 30 -6.64 3.16 11.30
N ASP A 31 -7.11 4.27 10.72
CA ASP A 31 -6.94 5.61 11.28
C ASP A 31 -5.48 5.91 11.63
N LEU A 32 -4.61 5.69 10.65
CA LEU A 32 -3.18 5.93 10.80
C LEU A 32 -2.88 7.43 10.82
N ASP A 33 -1.94 7.84 11.66
CA ASP A 33 -1.46 9.22 11.73
C ASP A 33 -0.47 9.49 10.58
N VAL A 34 -0.96 9.37 9.35
CA VAL A 34 -0.22 9.60 8.11
C VAL A 34 -1.09 10.44 7.18
N ASP A 35 -0.51 11.48 6.62
CA ASP A 35 -1.25 12.37 5.71
C ASP A 35 -1.80 11.60 4.50
N ALA A 36 -3.03 11.91 4.09
CA ALA A 36 -3.67 11.27 2.94
C ALA A 36 -2.82 11.40 1.66
N SER A 37 -2.14 12.54 1.47
CA SER A 37 -1.25 12.75 0.33
C SER A 37 -0.06 11.79 0.32
N VAL A 38 0.46 11.45 1.49
CA VAL A 38 1.55 10.47 1.64
C VAL A 38 1.06 9.07 1.27
N ILE A 39 -0.13 8.71 1.73
CA ILE A 39 -0.75 7.43 1.38
C ILE A 39 -0.98 7.36 -0.14
N ASP A 40 -1.50 8.42 -0.76
CA ASP A 40 -1.72 8.45 -2.20
C ASP A 40 -0.41 8.28 -2.99
N THR A 41 0.66 8.94 -2.55
CA THR A 41 1.98 8.81 -3.15
C THR A 41 2.52 7.39 -3.00
N ALA A 42 2.39 6.81 -1.81
CA ALA A 42 2.83 5.45 -1.53
C ALA A 42 2.11 4.42 -2.41
N LEU A 43 0.79 4.52 -2.50
CA LEU A 43 -0.01 3.62 -3.33
C LEU A 43 0.23 3.84 -4.82
N GLY A 44 0.62 5.06 -5.20
CA GLY A 44 0.99 5.38 -6.59
C GLY A 44 2.18 4.59 -7.11
N LEU A 45 3.01 4.03 -6.22
CA LEU A 45 4.12 3.17 -6.62
C LEU A 45 3.66 1.85 -7.27
N TYR A 46 2.43 1.42 -7.02
CA TYR A 46 1.87 0.27 -7.72
C TYR A 46 1.68 0.53 -9.23
N ASP A 47 1.69 1.77 -9.67
CA ASP A 47 1.62 2.10 -11.10
C ASP A 47 2.88 1.62 -11.85
N GLU A 48 3.97 1.37 -11.15
CA GLU A 48 5.20 0.83 -11.72
C GLU A 48 5.21 -0.70 -11.83
N PHE A 49 4.18 -1.36 -11.30
CA PHE A 49 4.01 -2.79 -11.50
C PHE A 49 3.60 -3.07 -12.96
N ASP A 50 3.66 -4.32 -13.36
CA ASP A 50 3.40 -4.71 -14.76
C ASP A 50 2.05 -4.22 -15.29
N ASP A 51 1.02 -4.22 -14.44
CA ASP A 51 -0.29 -3.66 -14.75
C ASP A 51 -0.73 -2.72 -13.62
N ALA A 52 -0.71 -1.43 -13.91
CA ALA A 52 -1.08 -0.39 -12.96
C ALA A 52 -2.54 -0.54 -12.44
N ASN A 53 -3.42 -1.08 -13.28
CA ASN A 53 -4.82 -1.27 -12.91
C ASN A 53 -5.04 -2.54 -12.08
N ASN A 54 -4.11 -3.47 -12.15
CA ASN A 54 -4.21 -4.75 -11.46
C ASN A 54 -2.83 -5.24 -11.04
N PRO A 55 -2.23 -4.61 -10.01
CA PRO A 55 -0.88 -4.95 -9.58
C PRO A 55 -0.75 -6.36 -8.99
N VAL A 56 -1.86 -6.93 -8.52
CA VAL A 56 -1.92 -8.28 -7.95
C VAL A 56 -3.03 -9.06 -8.65
N PRO A 57 -2.78 -9.59 -9.85
CA PRO A 57 -3.77 -10.39 -10.53
C PRO A 57 -4.09 -11.66 -9.75
N VAL A 58 -5.35 -12.06 -9.78
CA VAL A 58 -5.78 -13.36 -9.28
C VAL A 58 -6.18 -14.19 -10.48
N THR A 59 -5.44 -15.24 -10.72
CA THR A 59 -5.63 -16.12 -11.90
C THR A 59 -6.31 -17.40 -11.47
N LYS A 60 -7.41 -17.75 -12.17
CA LYS A 60 -8.08 -19.02 -11.97
C LYS A 60 -7.28 -20.10 -12.71
N VAL A 61 -6.79 -21.09 -11.97
CA VAL A 61 -6.03 -22.21 -12.53
C VAL A 61 -6.98 -23.32 -12.97
N ARG A 62 -7.99 -23.63 -12.15
CA ARG A 62 -9.04 -24.60 -12.40
C ARG A 62 -10.18 -24.30 -11.45
N GLU A 63 -11.28 -25.07 -11.51
CA GLU A 63 -12.36 -24.92 -10.54
C GLU A 63 -11.82 -25.00 -9.11
N ASP A 64 -12.27 -24.07 -8.29
CA ASP A 64 -11.92 -23.97 -6.88
C ASP A 64 -10.42 -23.75 -6.57
N LEU A 65 -9.61 -23.37 -7.60
CA LEU A 65 -8.19 -23.06 -7.40
C LEU A 65 -7.81 -21.76 -8.08
N TYR A 66 -7.35 -20.80 -7.27
CA TYR A 66 -6.92 -19.49 -7.74
C TYR A 66 -5.50 -19.23 -7.25
N VAL A 67 -4.73 -18.48 -8.03
CA VAL A 67 -3.38 -18.05 -7.68
C VAL A 67 -3.36 -16.53 -7.60
N SER A 68 -2.91 -16.00 -6.48
CA SER A 68 -2.62 -14.58 -6.32
C SER A 68 -1.18 -14.34 -6.75
N GLU A 69 -1.00 -13.57 -7.83
CA GLU A 69 0.32 -13.34 -8.43
C GLU A 69 0.98 -12.13 -7.78
N LEU A 70 1.97 -12.37 -6.95
CA LEU A 70 2.62 -11.33 -6.13
C LEU A 70 3.99 -10.89 -6.67
N TYR A 71 4.33 -11.23 -7.93
CA TYR A 71 5.68 -11.04 -8.47
C TYR A 71 5.77 -9.95 -9.54
N HIS A 72 4.76 -9.11 -9.72
CA HIS A 72 4.72 -8.10 -10.79
C HIS A 72 5.38 -6.78 -10.42
N GLY A 73 5.95 -6.66 -9.24
CA GLY A 73 6.65 -5.46 -8.81
C GLY A 73 8.05 -5.32 -9.40
N PRO A 74 8.70 -4.17 -9.18
CA PRO A 74 10.00 -3.85 -9.80
C PRO A 74 11.11 -4.87 -9.51
N THR A 75 11.14 -5.48 -8.32
CA THR A 75 12.17 -6.45 -7.95
C THR A 75 11.76 -7.90 -8.20
N ARG A 76 10.56 -8.13 -8.71
CA ARG A 76 9.98 -9.45 -8.96
C ARG A 76 9.83 -10.31 -7.72
N ALA A 77 9.88 -9.72 -6.54
CA ALA A 77 9.64 -10.38 -5.27
C ALA A 77 8.32 -9.93 -4.65
N PHE A 78 7.64 -10.82 -3.94
CA PHE A 78 6.37 -10.48 -3.28
C PHE A 78 6.53 -9.33 -2.27
N LYS A 79 7.75 -9.10 -1.79
CA LYS A 79 8.07 -8.01 -0.85
C LYS A 79 7.76 -6.63 -1.43
N ASP A 80 7.75 -6.47 -2.75
CA ASP A 80 7.38 -5.21 -3.40
C ASP A 80 6.00 -4.72 -2.97
N MET A 81 5.08 -5.63 -2.68
CA MET A 81 3.73 -5.29 -2.24
C MET A 81 3.72 -4.42 -0.98
N ALA A 82 4.64 -4.66 -0.07
CA ALA A 82 4.76 -3.92 1.18
C ALA A 82 5.90 -2.89 1.14
N LEU A 83 7.07 -3.27 0.64
CA LEU A 83 8.26 -2.43 0.72
C LEU A 83 8.18 -1.17 -0.15
N GLN A 84 7.51 -1.24 -1.31
CA GLN A 84 7.34 -0.07 -2.16
C GLN A 84 6.55 1.04 -1.44
N PRO A 85 5.30 0.81 -0.97
CA PRO A 85 4.58 1.85 -0.26
C PRO A 85 5.17 2.16 1.12
N PHE A 86 5.72 1.16 1.82
CA PHE A 86 6.31 1.35 3.14
C PHE A 86 7.48 2.34 3.11
N GLY A 87 8.32 2.27 2.09
CA GLY A 87 9.45 3.19 1.95
C GLY A 87 9.01 4.66 1.90
N THR A 88 7.93 4.96 1.19
CA THR A 88 7.38 6.32 1.13
C THR A 88 6.88 6.79 2.50
N VAL A 89 6.13 5.95 3.19
CA VAL A 89 5.58 6.28 4.52
C VAL A 89 6.73 6.48 5.52
N LEU A 90 7.69 5.57 5.51
CA LEU A 90 8.85 5.65 6.41
C LEU A 90 9.68 6.91 6.16
N SER A 91 9.89 7.27 4.91
CA SER A 91 10.61 8.49 4.52
C SER A 91 9.91 9.75 5.03
N ASP A 92 8.57 9.81 4.91
CA ASP A 92 7.78 10.92 5.43
C ASP A 92 7.91 11.05 6.95
N LEU A 93 7.75 9.94 7.66
CA LEU A 93 7.87 9.91 9.12
C LEU A 93 9.27 10.31 9.58
N ALA A 94 10.31 9.86 8.89
CA ALA A 94 11.69 10.22 9.19
C ALA A 94 11.94 11.72 8.98
N GLN A 95 11.41 12.30 7.91
CA GLN A 95 11.52 13.74 7.64
C GLN A 95 10.82 14.56 8.71
N LYS A 96 9.62 14.18 9.13
CA LYS A 96 8.89 14.87 10.19
C LYS A 96 9.64 14.81 11.51
N LYS A 97 10.20 13.67 11.83
CA LYS A 97 11.01 13.49 13.05
C LYS A 97 12.27 14.34 13.00
N THR A 98 12.95 14.41 11.87
CA THR A 98 14.17 15.20 11.67
C THR A 98 13.90 16.70 11.82
N ARG A 99 12.75 17.19 11.36
CA ARG A 99 12.35 18.59 11.54
C ARG A 99 12.14 18.97 12.99
N LYS A 100 11.83 18.03 13.87
CA LYS A 100 11.59 18.24 15.30
C LYS A 100 12.84 18.10 16.14
N LEU A 101 13.94 17.58 15.57
CA LEU A 101 15.20 17.37 16.26
C LEU A 101 16.21 18.44 15.87
N PRO A 102 17.10 18.88 16.80
CA PRO A 102 18.22 19.73 16.43
C PRO A 102 19.07 19.01 15.38
N HIS A 103 19.61 19.75 14.43
CA HIS A 103 20.43 19.21 13.35
C HIS A 103 21.65 18.45 13.87
N TYR A 104 21.61 17.14 13.73
CA TYR A 104 22.80 16.31 13.67
C TYR A 104 22.97 15.92 12.20
N GLY A 105 23.87 16.56 11.49
CA GLY A 105 24.30 16.28 10.12
C GLY A 105 23.32 15.56 9.19
N ARG A 106 23.16 16.10 7.99
CA ARG A 106 22.40 15.44 6.95
C ARG A 106 23.13 14.17 6.53
N HIS A 107 22.49 13.03 6.73
CA HIS A 107 22.83 11.85 5.97
C HIS A 107 21.98 11.87 4.70
N GLU A 108 22.61 12.09 3.57
CA GLU A 108 21.99 11.88 2.27
C GLU A 108 22.01 10.38 1.98
N TRP A 109 20.83 9.84 1.73
CA TRP A 109 20.65 8.44 1.33
C TRP A 109 20.50 8.38 -0.17
#